data_96bc957c8ba534f674f04297a54bfa2b
#
_entry.id   96bc957c8ba534f674f04297a54bfa2b
#
_cell.length_a   1.000
_cell.length_b   1.000
_cell.length_c   1.000
_cell.angle_alpha   90.00
_cell.angle_beta   90.00
_cell.angle_gamma   90.00
#
_symmetry.space_group_name_H-M   'P 1'
#
loop_
_entity.id
_entity.type
_entity.pdbx_description
1 polymer ?
#
loop_
_entity_poly.entity_id
_entity_poly.type
_entity_poly.pdbx_seq_one_letter_code
_entity_poly.pdbx_strand_id
1 'polypeptide(L)'
;MTVVADVTVEEDVVRLVNSAADFGGGLHGLVANAGGGGGLAPYHLQQVDEFIRVFQLNVVSTLLCIKHAVPMLVDSGGGSFVGMSSIAGHVTHPYFGAYPVAKAGIDSMMRNAADEYGRFKVRFNAIQPGFITTEVMEGIERGGSVWKSYVEQTPLEDVGRPEDIGNVARFLLSDESRWITGQSIAVDGGHCLRRGPDYTPYVERMFDATALDPRRSS
;
A
#
# COMPACT_ATOMS: atom_id res chain seq x y z
N MET A 1 -6.31 -18.53 -13.36
CA MET A 1 -6.35 -19.38 -12.14
C MET A 1 -6.59 -18.50 -10.94
N THR A 2 -7.38 -18.94 -9.97
CA THR A 2 -7.60 -18.23 -8.69
C THR A 2 -7.22 -19.17 -7.55
N VAL A 3 -6.47 -18.64 -6.56
CA VAL A 3 -6.09 -19.36 -5.34
C VAL A 3 -6.57 -18.54 -4.15
N VAL A 4 -7.35 -19.15 -3.26
CA VAL A 4 -7.79 -18.52 -2.01
C VAL A 4 -6.65 -18.63 -0.99
N ALA A 5 -6.22 -17.49 -0.44
CA ALA A 5 -5.10 -17.42 0.49
C ALA A 5 -5.27 -16.24 1.46
N ASP A 6 -4.88 -16.43 2.70
CA ASP A 6 -4.64 -15.35 3.66
C ASP A 6 -3.16 -14.97 3.61
N VAL A 7 -2.85 -13.79 3.13
CA VAL A 7 -1.46 -13.32 2.96
C VAL A 7 -0.74 -13.06 4.28
N THR A 8 -1.44 -13.10 5.41
CA THR A 8 -0.84 -13.02 6.76
C THR A 8 -0.38 -14.39 7.27
N VAL A 9 -0.76 -15.48 6.56
CA VAL A 9 -0.38 -16.87 6.85
C VAL A 9 0.69 -17.31 5.87
N GLU A 10 1.86 -17.66 6.37
CA GLU A 10 3.04 -17.96 5.52
C GLU A 10 2.80 -19.16 4.60
N GLU A 11 2.17 -20.23 5.11
CA GLU A 11 1.85 -21.43 4.33
C GLU A 11 0.92 -21.12 3.14
N ASP A 12 0.01 -20.18 3.31
CA ASP A 12 -0.88 -19.72 2.25
C ASP A 12 -0.11 -18.96 1.16
N VAL A 13 0.83 -18.10 1.56
CA VAL A 13 1.70 -17.39 0.62
C VAL A 13 2.58 -18.36 -0.15
N VAL A 14 3.17 -19.36 0.50
CA VAL A 14 3.94 -20.43 -0.15
C VAL A 14 3.10 -21.16 -1.20
N ARG A 15 1.88 -21.56 -0.84
CA ARG A 15 0.95 -22.24 -1.76
C ARG A 15 0.59 -21.35 -2.95
N LEU A 16 0.33 -20.07 -2.69
CA LEU A 16 -0.03 -19.09 -3.71
C LEU A 16 1.08 -18.91 -4.74
N VAL A 17 2.31 -18.68 -4.27
CA VAL A 17 3.48 -18.41 -5.13
C VAL A 17 3.85 -19.66 -5.94
N ASN A 18 3.86 -20.86 -5.31
CA ASN A 18 4.09 -22.13 -5.99
C ASN A 18 3.04 -22.36 -7.08
N SER A 19 1.76 -22.18 -6.77
CA SER A 19 0.67 -22.35 -7.74
C SER A 19 0.81 -21.41 -8.95
N ALA A 20 1.28 -20.18 -8.73
CA ALA A 20 1.51 -19.22 -9.81
C ALA A 20 2.68 -19.65 -10.69
N ALA A 21 3.79 -20.08 -10.10
CA ALA A 21 4.97 -20.56 -10.82
C ALA A 21 4.66 -21.83 -11.65
N ASP A 22 3.95 -22.79 -11.05
CA ASP A 22 3.55 -24.03 -11.74
C ASP A 22 2.63 -23.72 -12.94
N PHE A 23 1.67 -22.80 -12.77
CA PHE A 23 0.76 -22.40 -13.84
C PHE A 23 1.47 -21.69 -14.99
N GLY A 24 2.45 -20.83 -14.68
CA GLY A 24 3.18 -20.01 -15.65
C GLY A 24 4.43 -20.69 -16.24
N GLY A 25 4.85 -21.84 -15.71
CA GLY A 25 6.14 -22.44 -16.05
C GLY A 25 7.34 -21.63 -15.53
N GLY A 26 7.12 -20.83 -14.51
CA GLY A 26 8.06 -19.93 -13.82
C GLY A 26 7.34 -18.70 -13.28
N LEU A 27 8.03 -17.91 -12.47
CA LEU A 27 7.51 -16.64 -11.92
C LEU A 27 8.34 -15.47 -12.47
N HIS A 28 7.70 -14.55 -13.17
CA HIS A 28 8.37 -13.39 -13.80
C HIS A 28 7.94 -12.05 -13.22
N GLY A 29 6.84 -12.02 -12.50
CA GLY A 29 6.33 -10.81 -11.84
C GLY A 29 5.37 -11.10 -10.70
N LEU A 30 5.35 -10.20 -9.71
CA LEU A 30 4.41 -10.25 -8.59
C LEU A 30 3.99 -8.84 -8.19
N VAL A 31 2.69 -8.66 -7.94
CA VAL A 31 2.13 -7.47 -7.31
C VAL A 31 1.64 -7.83 -5.92
N ALA A 32 2.33 -7.34 -4.87
CA ALA A 32 1.88 -7.47 -3.49
C ALA A 32 0.83 -6.37 -3.20
N ASN A 33 -0.42 -6.64 -3.59
CA ASN A 33 -1.51 -5.68 -3.52
C ASN A 33 -2.33 -5.76 -2.22
N ALA A 34 -2.41 -6.93 -1.61
CA ALA A 34 -3.19 -7.13 -0.40
C ALA A 34 -2.75 -6.18 0.71
N GLY A 35 -3.72 -5.54 1.36
CA GLY A 35 -3.46 -4.56 2.40
C GLY A 35 -4.73 -3.85 2.82
N GLY A 36 -4.63 -3.00 3.82
CA GLY A 36 -5.78 -2.24 4.31
C GLY A 36 -5.43 -1.35 5.49
N GLY A 37 -6.33 -0.45 5.82
CA GLY A 37 -6.24 0.42 6.97
C GLY A 37 -6.74 -0.23 8.27
N GLY A 38 -6.75 0.59 9.31
CA GLY A 38 -7.36 0.31 10.61
C GLY A 38 -8.39 1.39 10.96
N GLY A 39 -8.83 1.40 12.22
CA GLY A 39 -9.70 2.44 12.74
C GLY A 39 -9.02 3.81 12.76
N LEU A 40 -9.81 4.87 12.61
CA LEU A 40 -9.36 6.25 12.73
C LEU A 40 -9.34 6.66 14.20
N ALA A 41 -8.19 7.06 14.72
CA ALA A 41 -8.06 7.59 16.07
C ALA A 41 -6.78 8.43 16.23
N PRO A 42 -6.75 9.41 17.15
CA PRO A 42 -5.51 10.06 17.56
C PRO A 42 -4.51 9.03 18.11
N TYR A 43 -3.21 9.30 18.00
CA TYR A 43 -2.18 8.34 18.44
C TYR A 43 -2.31 7.89 19.89
N HIS A 44 -2.69 8.77 20.80
CA HIS A 44 -2.84 8.45 22.23
C HIS A 44 -4.08 7.58 22.53
N LEU A 45 -4.97 7.37 21.55
CA LEU A 45 -6.14 6.48 21.64
C LEU A 45 -6.01 5.24 20.73
N GLN A 46 -4.89 5.08 20.01
CA GLN A 46 -4.66 3.90 19.17
C GLN A 46 -4.55 2.64 20.02
N GLN A 47 -5.20 1.57 19.56
CA GLN A 47 -5.07 0.26 20.19
C GLN A 47 -3.84 -0.47 19.60
N VAL A 48 -2.96 -0.96 20.48
CA VAL A 48 -1.71 -1.63 20.07
C VAL A 48 -1.97 -2.86 19.20
N ASP A 49 -2.96 -3.67 19.57
CA ASP A 49 -3.29 -4.88 18.80
C ASP A 49 -3.77 -4.55 17.37
N GLU A 50 -4.56 -3.48 17.23
CA GLU A 50 -4.99 -3.01 15.92
C GLU A 50 -3.81 -2.46 15.11
N PHE A 51 -2.89 -1.74 15.75
CA PHE A 51 -1.66 -1.27 15.12
C PHE A 51 -0.83 -2.43 14.58
N ILE A 52 -0.64 -3.48 15.39
CA ILE A 52 0.08 -4.70 15.00
C ILE A 52 -0.64 -5.41 13.86
N ARG A 53 -1.97 -5.56 13.94
CA ARG A 53 -2.77 -6.18 12.88
C ARG A 53 -2.60 -5.49 11.53
N VAL A 54 -2.67 -4.15 11.50
CA VAL A 54 -2.46 -3.37 10.26
C VAL A 54 -1.04 -3.55 9.74
N PHE A 55 -0.06 -3.60 10.63
CA PHE A 55 1.34 -3.83 10.24
C PHE A 55 1.55 -5.24 9.68
N GLN A 56 0.95 -6.26 10.29
CA GLN A 56 0.99 -7.64 9.77
C GLN A 56 0.36 -7.74 8.39
N LEU A 57 -0.83 -7.16 8.20
CA LEU A 57 -1.55 -7.20 6.93
C LEU A 57 -0.79 -6.51 5.79
N ASN A 58 -0.06 -5.42 6.04
CA ASN A 58 0.59 -4.64 4.98
C ASN A 58 2.08 -4.97 4.83
N VAL A 59 2.83 -4.99 5.94
CA VAL A 59 4.30 -5.10 5.90
C VAL A 59 4.74 -6.56 5.94
N VAL A 60 4.25 -7.33 6.91
CA VAL A 60 4.66 -8.73 7.05
C VAL A 60 4.18 -9.55 5.86
N SER A 61 2.97 -9.34 5.36
CA SER A 61 2.47 -10.00 4.16
C SER A 61 3.33 -9.70 2.92
N THR A 62 3.75 -8.43 2.76
CA THR A 62 4.67 -8.05 1.67
C THR A 62 6.03 -8.73 1.83
N LEU A 63 6.56 -8.82 3.06
CA LEU A 63 7.80 -9.56 3.35
C LEU A 63 7.65 -11.05 2.98
N LEU A 64 6.55 -11.70 3.35
CA LEU A 64 6.28 -13.09 3.01
C LEU A 64 6.24 -13.30 1.48
N CYS A 65 5.60 -12.36 0.75
CA CYS A 65 5.61 -12.39 -0.71
C CYS A 65 7.05 -12.28 -1.27
N ILE A 66 7.88 -11.36 -0.76
CA ILE A 66 9.29 -11.23 -1.17
C ILE A 66 10.05 -12.52 -0.88
N LYS A 67 9.95 -13.02 0.36
CA LYS A 67 10.65 -14.22 0.83
C LYS A 67 10.45 -15.42 -0.09
N HIS A 68 9.24 -15.65 -0.54
CA HIS A 68 8.88 -16.84 -1.33
C HIS A 68 8.92 -16.60 -2.84
N ALA A 69 8.72 -15.37 -3.33
CA ALA A 69 8.77 -15.07 -4.76
C ALA A 69 10.20 -14.87 -5.29
N VAL A 70 11.10 -14.29 -4.50
CA VAL A 70 12.45 -13.95 -4.96
C VAL A 70 13.22 -15.15 -5.50
N PRO A 71 13.29 -16.30 -4.81
CA PRO A 71 13.99 -17.46 -5.37
C PRO A 71 13.46 -17.86 -6.75
N MET A 72 12.14 -17.86 -6.94
CA MET A 72 11.50 -18.23 -8.20
C MET A 72 11.72 -17.20 -9.30
N LEU A 73 11.71 -15.89 -8.96
CA LEU A 73 12.04 -14.84 -9.90
C LEU A 73 13.49 -14.96 -10.40
N VAL A 74 14.42 -15.28 -9.49
CA VAL A 74 15.84 -15.50 -9.82
C VAL A 74 15.99 -16.74 -10.70
N ASP A 75 15.35 -17.85 -10.36
CA ASP A 75 15.39 -19.11 -11.13
C ASP A 75 14.79 -18.93 -12.53
N SER A 76 13.83 -17.99 -12.69
CA SER A 76 13.25 -17.62 -13.99
C SER A 76 14.12 -16.64 -14.80
N GLY A 77 15.33 -16.29 -14.31
CA GLY A 77 16.29 -15.41 -14.98
C GLY A 77 16.13 -13.92 -14.66
N GLY A 78 15.32 -13.59 -13.69
CA GLY A 78 15.00 -12.22 -13.25
C GLY A 78 13.50 -11.95 -13.30
N GLY A 79 13.10 -10.74 -12.94
CA GLY A 79 11.68 -10.37 -12.94
C GLY A 79 11.39 -9.02 -12.29
N SER A 80 10.12 -8.80 -11.95
CA SER A 80 9.68 -7.55 -11.36
C SER A 80 8.73 -7.79 -10.18
N PHE A 81 9.03 -7.16 -9.05
CA PHE A 81 8.17 -7.14 -7.87
C PHE A 81 7.62 -5.73 -7.67
N VAL A 82 6.32 -5.61 -7.48
CA VAL A 82 5.63 -4.34 -7.22
C VAL A 82 4.95 -4.40 -5.86
N GLY A 83 5.37 -3.53 -4.93
CA GLY A 83 4.72 -3.35 -3.64
C GLY A 83 3.64 -2.28 -3.71
N MET A 84 2.44 -2.56 -3.19
CA MET A 84 1.36 -1.58 -3.13
C MET A 84 1.47 -0.74 -1.85
N SER A 85 2.11 0.41 -1.98
CA SER A 85 2.20 1.43 -0.93
C SER A 85 0.96 2.34 -0.93
N SER A 86 1.11 3.60 -0.64
CA SER A 86 0.11 4.68 -0.69
C SER A 86 0.81 6.03 -0.57
N ILE A 87 0.21 7.09 -1.07
CA ILE A 87 0.67 8.46 -0.74
C ILE A 87 0.67 8.72 0.76
N ALA A 88 -0.15 7.98 1.55
CA ALA A 88 -0.17 8.09 3.00
C ALA A 88 1.18 7.71 3.67
N GLY A 89 2.03 6.93 3.00
CA GLY A 89 3.40 6.67 3.45
C GLY A 89 4.33 7.87 3.30
N HIS A 90 3.93 8.91 2.57
CA HIS A 90 4.73 10.08 2.25
C HIS A 90 4.06 11.41 2.68
N VAL A 91 2.77 11.55 2.41
CA VAL A 91 1.96 12.71 2.82
C VAL A 91 1.22 12.37 4.10
N THR A 92 1.20 13.29 5.06
CA THR A 92 0.53 13.08 6.35
C THR A 92 -0.96 12.81 6.19
N HIS A 93 -1.43 11.76 6.86
CA HIS A 93 -2.85 11.42 6.99
C HIS A 93 -3.17 11.33 8.49
N PRO A 94 -3.55 12.44 9.13
CA PRO A 94 -3.89 12.45 10.54
C PRO A 94 -4.95 11.41 10.88
N TYR A 95 -4.82 10.80 12.06
CA TYR A 95 -5.72 9.78 12.61
C TYR A 95 -5.65 8.37 11.98
N PHE A 96 -4.87 8.16 10.92
CA PHE A 96 -4.74 6.85 10.26
C PHE A 96 -3.87 5.84 11.02
N GLY A 97 -3.22 6.25 12.12
CA GLY A 97 -2.46 5.36 13.00
C GLY A 97 -1.37 4.56 12.29
N ALA A 98 -1.52 3.24 12.27
CA ALA A 98 -0.54 2.32 11.72
C ALA A 98 -0.40 2.38 10.19
N TYR A 99 -1.45 2.78 9.48
CA TYR A 99 -1.49 2.67 8.01
C TYR A 99 -0.37 3.48 7.32
N PRO A 100 -0.16 4.78 7.61
CA PRO A 100 0.95 5.55 7.04
C PRO A 100 2.32 4.94 7.35
N VAL A 101 2.51 4.45 8.59
CA VAL A 101 3.76 3.80 9.01
C VAL A 101 4.01 2.53 8.21
N ALA A 102 2.97 1.70 8.02
CA ALA A 102 3.07 0.48 7.25
C ALA A 102 3.37 0.77 5.77
N LYS A 103 2.73 1.77 5.16
CA LYS A 103 2.94 2.13 3.76
C LYS A 103 4.33 2.74 3.53
N ALA A 104 4.83 3.58 4.44
CA ALA A 104 6.22 4.02 4.42
C ALA A 104 7.21 2.85 4.57
N GLY A 105 6.86 1.84 5.37
CA GLY A 105 7.62 0.60 5.52
C GLY A 105 7.74 -0.18 4.20
N ILE A 106 6.66 -0.28 3.41
CA ILE A 106 6.68 -0.89 2.08
C ILE A 106 7.63 -0.14 1.14
N ASP A 107 7.59 1.20 1.11
CA ASP A 107 8.50 2.00 0.28
C ASP A 107 9.97 1.75 0.64
N SER A 108 10.27 1.68 1.94
CA SER A 108 11.62 1.35 2.41
C SER A 108 12.02 -0.08 2.03
N MET A 109 11.10 -1.04 2.15
CA MET A 109 11.34 -2.45 1.79
C MET A 109 11.64 -2.60 0.29
N MET A 110 10.90 -1.91 -0.59
CA MET A 110 11.16 -1.95 -2.04
C MET A 110 12.53 -1.39 -2.37
N ARG A 111 12.98 -0.31 -1.73
CA ARG A 111 14.34 0.25 -1.95
C ARG A 111 15.43 -0.73 -1.53
N ASN A 112 15.32 -1.33 -0.36
CA ASN A 112 16.32 -2.28 0.13
C ASN A 112 16.36 -3.55 -0.73
N ALA A 113 15.20 -4.12 -1.06
CA ALA A 113 15.12 -5.30 -1.93
C ALA A 113 15.66 -5.02 -3.35
N ALA A 114 15.45 -3.81 -3.89
CA ALA A 114 16.03 -3.42 -5.16
C ALA A 114 17.56 -3.46 -5.15
N ASP A 115 18.19 -3.00 -4.07
CA ASP A 115 19.65 -3.02 -3.91
C ASP A 115 20.18 -4.46 -3.71
N GLU A 116 19.51 -5.27 -2.87
CA GLU A 116 19.90 -6.65 -2.59
C GLU A 116 19.82 -7.55 -3.83
N TYR A 117 18.74 -7.46 -4.60
CA TYR A 117 18.41 -8.41 -5.67
C TYR A 117 18.62 -7.89 -7.09
N GLY A 118 19.04 -6.64 -7.27
CA GLY A 118 19.34 -6.06 -8.57
C GLY A 118 20.39 -6.84 -9.37
N ARG A 119 21.42 -7.38 -8.69
CA ARG A 119 22.44 -8.26 -9.30
C ARG A 119 21.88 -9.55 -9.91
N PHE A 120 20.69 -9.97 -9.45
CA PHE A 120 19.96 -11.13 -9.97
C PHE A 120 18.89 -10.74 -11.01
N LYS A 121 18.91 -9.49 -11.49
CA LYS A 121 17.95 -8.93 -12.45
C LYS A 121 16.50 -8.91 -11.94
N VAL A 122 16.31 -8.89 -10.63
CA VAL A 122 14.98 -8.68 -10.03
C VAL A 122 14.82 -7.21 -9.67
N ARG A 123 13.81 -6.56 -10.24
CA ARG A 123 13.48 -5.16 -9.97
C ARG A 123 12.41 -5.09 -8.90
N PHE A 124 12.52 -4.10 -8.01
CA PHE A 124 11.54 -3.83 -6.96
C PHE A 124 11.12 -2.37 -7.00
N ASN A 125 9.82 -2.12 -7.12
CA ASN A 125 9.28 -0.77 -7.09
C ASN A 125 7.99 -0.73 -6.27
N ALA A 126 7.65 0.43 -5.72
CA ALA A 126 6.38 0.68 -5.07
C ALA A 126 5.47 1.54 -5.95
N ILE A 127 4.19 1.29 -5.91
CA ILE A 127 3.17 2.23 -6.37
C ILE A 127 2.56 2.88 -5.14
N GLN A 128 2.37 4.19 -5.19
CA GLN A 128 1.74 5.00 -4.16
C GLN A 128 0.41 5.57 -4.70
N PRO A 129 -0.70 4.81 -4.62
CA PRO A 129 -2.00 5.33 -5.02
C PRO A 129 -2.39 6.54 -4.18
N GLY A 130 -3.05 7.52 -4.82
CA GLY A 130 -3.79 8.57 -4.15
C GLY A 130 -5.18 8.12 -3.73
N PHE A 131 -6.15 9.01 -3.82
CA PHE A 131 -7.55 8.69 -3.57
C PHE A 131 -8.16 7.99 -4.79
N ILE A 132 -8.32 6.67 -4.67
CA ILE A 132 -8.82 5.79 -5.75
C ILE A 132 -10.20 5.26 -5.38
N THR A 133 -11.17 5.37 -6.31
CA THR A 133 -12.53 4.84 -6.12
C THR A 133 -12.52 3.32 -6.11
N THR A 134 -12.63 2.74 -4.91
CA THR A 134 -12.73 1.30 -4.67
C THR A 134 -13.81 1.05 -3.64
N GLU A 135 -14.24 -0.21 -3.47
CA GLU A 135 -15.19 -0.63 -2.43
C GLU A 135 -14.73 -0.21 -1.01
N VAL A 136 -13.42 -0.17 -0.76
CA VAL A 136 -12.85 0.29 0.52
C VAL A 136 -13.20 1.76 0.81
N MET A 137 -13.49 2.56 -0.22
CA MET A 137 -13.86 3.97 -0.10
C MET A 137 -15.37 4.22 0.04
N GLU A 138 -16.21 3.18 0.07
CA GLU A 138 -17.68 3.31 0.24
C GLU A 138 -18.06 3.99 1.56
N GLY A 139 -17.21 3.91 2.59
CA GLY A 139 -17.39 4.63 3.86
C GLY A 139 -17.16 6.15 3.77
N ILE A 140 -16.60 6.67 2.67
CA ILE A 140 -16.41 8.11 2.44
C ILE A 140 -17.54 8.64 1.59
N GLU A 141 -18.43 9.40 2.20
CA GLU A 141 -19.57 10.02 1.52
C GLU A 141 -19.12 10.87 0.33
N ARG A 142 -19.60 10.53 -0.86
CA ARG A 142 -19.29 11.27 -2.09
C ARG A 142 -19.82 12.71 -2.00
N GLY A 143 -18.93 13.70 -2.14
CA GLY A 143 -19.27 15.11 -1.95
C GLY A 143 -19.31 15.57 -0.49
N GLY A 144 -19.07 14.69 0.47
CA GLY A 144 -18.88 15.02 1.89
C GLY A 144 -17.56 15.78 2.15
N SER A 145 -17.32 16.17 3.39
CA SER A 145 -16.16 17.01 3.76
C SER A 145 -14.82 16.33 3.45
N VAL A 146 -14.67 15.05 3.77
CA VAL A 146 -13.44 14.29 3.50
C VAL A 146 -13.22 14.11 2.00
N TRP A 147 -14.28 13.77 1.23
CA TRP A 147 -14.20 13.69 -0.22
C TRP A 147 -13.73 15.02 -0.84
N LYS A 148 -14.35 16.13 -0.45
CA LYS A 148 -13.97 17.47 -0.93
C LYS A 148 -12.51 17.78 -0.59
N SER A 149 -12.08 17.46 0.64
CA SER A 149 -10.69 17.66 1.05
C SER A 149 -9.70 16.89 0.17
N TYR A 150 -10.02 15.66 -0.25
CA TYR A 150 -9.19 14.93 -1.21
C TYR A 150 -9.15 15.60 -2.58
N VAL A 151 -10.30 15.95 -3.14
CA VAL A 151 -10.42 16.56 -4.47
C VAL A 151 -9.73 17.92 -4.52
N GLU A 152 -9.93 18.77 -3.50
CA GLU A 152 -9.27 20.08 -3.38
C GLU A 152 -7.74 19.99 -3.28
N GLN A 153 -7.22 18.91 -2.70
CA GLN A 153 -5.78 18.67 -2.62
C GLN A 153 -5.23 17.95 -3.86
N THR A 154 -6.06 17.51 -4.78
CA THR A 154 -5.65 16.82 -6.01
C THR A 154 -5.63 17.80 -7.19
N PRO A 155 -4.48 18.16 -7.77
CA PRO A 155 -4.39 19.09 -8.90
C PRO A 155 -5.24 18.74 -10.12
N LEU A 156 -5.48 17.44 -10.38
CA LEU A 156 -6.36 17.00 -11.48
C LEU A 156 -7.86 17.14 -11.15
N GLU A 157 -8.21 17.59 -9.94
CA GLU A 157 -9.57 17.89 -9.47
C GLU A 157 -10.56 16.72 -9.63
N ASP A 158 -10.06 15.47 -9.58
CA ASP A 158 -10.86 14.25 -9.70
C ASP A 158 -10.29 13.18 -8.75
N VAL A 159 -10.90 12.00 -8.78
CA VAL A 159 -10.48 10.79 -8.06
C VAL A 159 -9.96 9.75 -9.05
N GLY A 160 -8.91 9.04 -8.67
CA GLY A 160 -8.36 7.98 -9.51
C GLY A 160 -9.28 6.76 -9.59
N ARG A 161 -9.01 5.90 -10.56
CA ARG A 161 -9.70 4.62 -10.80
C ARG A 161 -8.71 3.46 -10.63
N PRO A 162 -9.20 2.25 -10.33
CA PRO A 162 -8.34 1.07 -10.25
C PRO A 162 -7.49 0.85 -11.50
N GLU A 163 -8.02 1.18 -12.69
CA GLU A 163 -7.31 1.06 -13.96
C GLU A 163 -6.07 1.95 -14.03
N ASP A 164 -6.09 3.12 -13.40
CA ASP A 164 -4.93 4.03 -13.36
C ASP A 164 -3.76 3.36 -12.65
N ILE A 165 -4.04 2.64 -11.56
CA ILE A 165 -3.04 1.87 -10.80
C ILE A 165 -2.61 0.63 -11.59
N GLY A 166 -3.56 -0.09 -12.17
CA GLY A 166 -3.32 -1.28 -12.99
C GLY A 166 -2.41 -1.02 -14.20
N ASN A 167 -2.57 0.14 -14.85
CA ASN A 167 -1.73 0.54 -15.98
C ASN A 167 -0.26 0.74 -15.54
N VAL A 168 -0.02 1.38 -14.40
CA VAL A 168 1.34 1.55 -13.85
C VAL A 168 1.92 0.22 -13.39
N ALA A 169 1.13 -0.64 -12.74
CA ALA A 169 1.56 -1.97 -12.35
C ALA A 169 1.98 -2.81 -13.58
N ARG A 170 1.19 -2.81 -14.63
CA ARG A 170 1.51 -3.49 -15.90
C ARG A 170 2.82 -2.96 -16.52
N PHE A 171 3.01 -1.64 -16.55
CA PHE A 171 4.25 -1.02 -17.02
C PHE A 171 5.46 -1.46 -16.18
N LEU A 172 5.33 -1.44 -14.85
CA LEU A 172 6.42 -1.84 -13.94
C LEU A 172 6.74 -3.35 -14.03
N LEU A 173 5.79 -4.18 -14.39
CA LEU A 173 6.00 -5.62 -14.62
C LEU A 173 6.64 -5.92 -15.97
N SER A 174 6.53 -5.02 -16.94
CA SER A 174 7.02 -5.21 -18.31
C SER A 174 8.48 -4.83 -18.50
N ASP A 175 9.07 -5.22 -19.64
CA ASP A 175 10.43 -4.85 -20.05
C ASP A 175 10.57 -3.35 -20.41
N GLU A 176 9.45 -2.66 -20.63
CA GLU A 176 9.48 -1.20 -20.84
C GLU A 176 10.08 -0.46 -19.64
N SER A 177 9.94 -1.02 -18.43
CA SER A 177 10.51 -0.51 -17.19
C SER A 177 11.82 -1.18 -16.76
N ARG A 178 12.53 -1.86 -17.68
CA ARG A 178 13.74 -2.64 -17.38
C ARG A 178 14.86 -1.88 -16.64
N TRP A 179 14.85 -0.55 -16.68
CA TRP A 179 15.86 0.30 -16.03
C TRP A 179 15.30 1.07 -14.84
N ILE A 180 14.12 0.65 -14.31
CA ILE A 180 13.46 1.26 -13.16
C ILE A 180 13.44 0.25 -12.03
N THR A 181 14.15 0.55 -10.93
CA THR A 181 14.16 -0.22 -9.69
C THR A 181 14.37 0.70 -8.49
N GLY A 182 13.89 0.31 -7.32
CA GLY A 182 13.98 1.07 -6.06
C GLY A 182 13.12 2.34 -6.02
N GLN A 183 12.17 2.50 -6.95
CA GLN A 183 11.35 3.71 -7.03
C GLN A 183 10.01 3.53 -6.31
N SER A 184 9.54 4.61 -5.68
CA SER A 184 8.16 4.76 -5.21
C SER A 184 7.47 5.77 -6.12
N ILE A 185 6.47 5.30 -6.87
CA ILE A 185 5.81 6.09 -7.93
C ILE A 185 4.41 6.47 -7.45
N ALA A 186 4.19 7.77 -7.24
CA ALA A 186 2.87 8.30 -6.93
C ALA A 186 1.96 8.26 -8.15
N VAL A 187 0.74 7.71 -7.97
CA VAL A 187 -0.35 7.69 -8.95
C VAL A 187 -1.56 8.28 -8.25
N ASP A 188 -1.59 9.61 -8.16
CA ASP A 188 -2.39 10.33 -7.18
C ASP A 188 -3.02 11.63 -7.71
N GLY A 189 -2.97 11.86 -9.02
CA GLY A 189 -3.46 13.10 -9.62
C GLY A 189 -2.68 14.36 -9.20
N GLY A 190 -1.48 14.18 -8.62
CA GLY A 190 -0.64 15.27 -8.11
C GLY A 190 -0.89 15.64 -6.64
N HIS A 191 -1.65 14.81 -5.89
CA HIS A 191 -1.96 15.08 -4.48
C HIS A 191 -0.70 15.28 -3.62
N CYS A 192 0.38 14.52 -3.86
CA CYS A 192 1.65 14.68 -3.13
C CYS A 192 2.29 16.07 -3.23
N LEU A 193 1.84 16.92 -4.15
CA LEU A 193 2.27 18.33 -4.25
C LEU A 193 1.60 19.22 -3.21
N ARG A 194 0.61 18.73 -2.50
CA ARG A 194 -0.21 19.45 -1.54
C ARG A 194 -0.27 18.70 -0.19
N ARG A 195 -1.13 19.11 0.72
CA ARG A 195 -1.31 18.46 2.02
C ARG A 195 -2.24 17.24 1.94
N GLY A 196 -2.16 16.33 2.94
CA GLY A 196 -3.11 15.25 3.12
C GLY A 196 -4.55 15.71 3.44
N PRO A 197 -5.52 14.78 3.40
CA PRO A 197 -6.93 15.10 3.67
C PRO A 197 -7.16 15.45 5.14
N ASP A 198 -8.23 16.22 5.39
CA ASP A 198 -8.67 16.56 6.73
C ASP A 198 -9.78 15.59 7.20
N TYR A 199 -9.42 14.70 8.13
CA TYR A 199 -10.34 13.75 8.78
C TYR A 199 -10.87 14.24 10.13
N THR A 200 -10.48 15.43 10.57
CA THR A 200 -10.94 16.02 11.82
C THR A 200 -12.48 15.95 11.99
N PRO A 201 -13.31 16.27 10.95
CA PRO A 201 -14.75 16.19 11.10
C PRO A 201 -15.31 14.80 11.36
N TYR A 202 -14.58 13.73 10.98
CA TYR A 202 -14.97 12.34 11.28
C TYR A 202 -14.60 11.98 12.70
N VAL A 203 -13.38 12.34 13.12
CA VAL A 203 -12.84 12.00 14.43
C VAL A 203 -13.62 12.71 15.54
N GLU A 204 -14.02 13.97 15.35
CA GLU A 204 -14.86 14.73 16.28
C GLU A 204 -16.27 14.12 16.48
N ARG A 205 -16.75 13.28 15.57
CA ARG A 205 -18.01 12.53 15.76
C ARG A 205 -17.83 11.23 16.54
N MET A 206 -16.62 10.68 16.57
CA MET A 206 -16.30 9.40 17.21
C MET A 206 -15.81 9.57 18.64
N PHE A 207 -15.19 10.70 18.93
CA PHE A 207 -14.58 11.02 20.22
C PHE A 207 -15.09 12.36 20.74
N ASP A 208 -15.37 12.44 22.02
CA ASP A 208 -15.70 13.74 22.63
C ASP A 208 -14.45 14.68 22.71
N ALA A 209 -14.72 15.97 22.88
CA ALA A 209 -13.65 16.97 22.93
C ALA A 209 -12.64 16.75 24.08
N THR A 210 -13.08 16.07 25.16
CA THR A 210 -12.20 15.74 26.29
C THR A 210 -11.23 14.63 25.91
N ALA A 211 -11.70 13.59 25.22
CA ALA A 211 -10.85 12.50 24.71
C ALA A 211 -9.85 12.96 23.64
N LEU A 212 -10.21 13.98 22.86
CA LEU A 212 -9.31 14.54 21.84
C LEU A 212 -8.24 15.46 22.39
N ASP A 213 -8.39 15.96 23.63
CA ASP A 213 -7.38 16.77 24.30
C ASP A 213 -6.40 15.86 25.09
N PRO A 214 -5.16 15.66 24.59
CA PRO A 214 -4.18 14.77 25.24
C PRO A 214 -3.81 15.18 26.65
N ARG A 215 -4.11 16.43 27.07
CA ARG A 215 -3.87 16.93 28.45
C ARG A 215 -4.91 16.42 29.44
N ARG A 216 -6.02 15.85 28.96
CA ARG A 216 -7.19 15.44 29.74
C ARG A 216 -7.49 13.96 29.66
N SER A 217 -6.79 13.22 28.81
CA SER A 217 -6.89 11.74 28.70
C SER A 217 -6.00 11.10 29.76
N SER A 218 -6.50 10.97 30.97
CA SER A 218 -5.89 10.19 32.07
C SER A 218 -6.93 9.25 32.68
#